data_fd66651ee0155e3bb91cfd1a09e7b161
#
_entry.id   fd66651ee0155e3bb91cfd1a09e7b161
#
_cell.length_a   1.000
_cell.length_b   1.000
_cell.length_c   1.000
_cell.angle_alpha   90.00
_cell.angle_beta   90.00
_cell.angle_gamma   90.00
#
_symmetry.space_group_name_H-M   'P 1'
#
loop_
_entity.id
_entity.type
_entity.pdbx_description
1 polymer ?
#
loop_
_entity_poly.entity_id
_entity_poly.type
_entity_poly.pdbx_seq_one_letter_code
_entity_poly.pdbx_strand_id
1 'polypeptide(L)'
;MSALPASMTAIEIEAFGPPEGLKPTSRPVPTPGEGEVLIRVSHAGVNRPDVQQRLGGYPPPPGASDIPGLEIAGTIVALGPNAGDWKVDDEACALVSGGGYAEYCTAPAPQCLPVPKGYTLEQAASVVETSYTVWANVFMRGHLKAGETLLVHGGSSGIGTMAIQMAKAFGARVFATAGSAEKCKVCEDLGAERAINYREEDFVAVMKEAGRADVILDMVGGPYIQRNLDCLNVEGRLCQIAFLQPPVVEKFNFLKMLTLRLTLTGSTLRPRTVEQKAEIARDLRAHVWPLLEDGSIKPVLFKTFPMAEAAAAHALMESSKHIGKIMLKCG
;
A
#
# COMPACT_ATOMS: atom_id res chain seq x y z
N MET A 1 -33.79 10.18 -0.79
CA MET A 1 -32.63 9.58 -0.08
C MET A 1 -33.15 8.93 1.19
N SER A 2 -32.86 7.66 1.46
CA SER A 2 -33.13 7.04 2.76
C SER A 2 -32.24 7.73 3.81
N ALA A 3 -32.82 7.98 5.01
CA ALA A 3 -32.02 8.54 6.11
C ALA A 3 -30.86 7.61 6.44
N LEU A 4 -29.66 8.17 6.70
CA LEU A 4 -28.51 7.41 7.17
C LEU A 4 -28.84 6.74 8.51
N PRO A 5 -28.36 5.51 8.78
CA PRO A 5 -28.55 4.88 10.08
C PRO A 5 -27.77 5.64 11.16
N ALA A 6 -28.26 5.57 12.40
CA ALA A 6 -27.59 6.23 13.53
C ALA A 6 -26.29 5.50 13.95
N SER A 7 -26.23 4.18 13.69
CA SER A 7 -25.08 3.34 14.03
C SER A 7 -24.71 2.42 12.88
N MET A 8 -23.49 1.94 12.90
CA MET A 8 -22.89 1.04 11.91
C MET A 8 -22.12 -0.08 12.59
N THR A 9 -21.88 -1.16 11.88
CA THR A 9 -20.90 -2.17 12.27
C THR A 9 -19.50 -1.70 11.90
N ALA A 10 -18.55 -1.85 12.83
CA ALA A 10 -17.13 -1.61 12.62
C ALA A 10 -16.30 -2.69 13.30
N ILE A 11 -15.04 -2.84 12.92
CA ILE A 11 -14.08 -3.73 13.59
C ILE A 11 -13.22 -2.91 14.53
N GLU A 12 -13.26 -3.23 15.79
CA GLU A 12 -12.52 -2.57 16.86
C GLU A 12 -11.34 -3.44 17.33
N ILE A 13 -10.27 -2.80 17.79
CA ILE A 13 -9.18 -3.47 18.50
C ILE A 13 -9.55 -3.48 19.99
N GLU A 14 -10.22 -4.55 20.43
CA GLU A 14 -10.61 -4.72 21.84
C GLU A 14 -9.39 -4.84 22.76
N ALA A 15 -8.34 -5.53 22.26
CA ALA A 15 -7.07 -5.67 22.94
C ALA A 15 -5.92 -5.74 21.92
N PHE A 16 -4.82 -5.06 22.21
CA PHE A 16 -3.61 -5.19 21.41
C PHE A 16 -3.03 -6.61 21.52
N GLY A 17 -2.50 -7.12 20.42
CA GLY A 17 -1.86 -8.43 20.39
C GLY A 17 -2.32 -9.32 19.23
N PRO A 18 -2.80 -10.56 19.49
CA PRO A 18 -3.14 -11.52 18.46
C PRO A 18 -4.38 -11.12 17.64
N PRO A 19 -4.60 -11.72 16.43
CA PRO A 19 -5.71 -11.36 15.55
C PRO A 19 -7.10 -11.39 16.18
N GLU A 20 -7.31 -12.26 17.16
CA GLU A 20 -8.57 -12.43 17.89
C GLU A 20 -9.00 -11.19 18.68
N GLY A 21 -8.08 -10.22 18.88
CA GLY A 21 -8.39 -8.90 19.43
C GLY A 21 -9.21 -8.00 18.51
N LEU A 22 -9.37 -8.35 17.22
CA LEU A 22 -10.27 -7.67 16.31
C LEU A 22 -11.70 -8.18 16.50
N LYS A 23 -12.63 -7.29 16.84
CA LYS A 23 -14.03 -7.64 17.15
C LYS A 23 -15.02 -6.74 16.41
N PRO A 24 -16.10 -7.30 15.86
CA PRO A 24 -17.23 -6.50 15.42
C PRO A 24 -17.87 -5.75 16.59
N THR A 25 -18.12 -4.47 16.39
CA THR A 25 -18.77 -3.60 17.38
C THR A 25 -19.74 -2.63 16.70
N SER A 26 -20.66 -2.06 17.46
CA SER A 26 -21.55 -0.99 16.99
C SER A 26 -20.92 0.38 17.31
N ARG A 27 -20.76 1.20 16.29
CA ARG A 27 -20.23 2.58 16.40
C ARG A 27 -21.22 3.56 15.78
N PRO A 28 -21.25 4.82 16.22
CA PRO A 28 -22.01 5.86 15.51
C PRO A 28 -21.54 6.00 14.06
N VAL A 29 -22.45 6.24 13.12
CA VAL A 29 -22.06 6.62 11.76
C VAL A 29 -21.39 8.00 11.83
N PRO A 30 -20.17 8.18 11.30
CA PRO A 30 -19.48 9.46 11.38
C PRO A 30 -20.15 10.50 10.47
N THR A 31 -20.06 11.77 10.87
CA THR A 31 -20.51 12.90 10.06
C THR A 31 -19.29 13.47 9.32
N PRO A 32 -19.36 13.66 8.00
CA PRO A 32 -18.25 14.24 7.26
C PRO A 32 -18.05 15.70 7.65
N GLY A 33 -16.81 16.04 7.99
CA GLY A 33 -16.35 17.39 8.30
C GLY A 33 -16.12 18.23 7.04
N GLU A 34 -15.54 19.43 7.22
CA GLU A 34 -15.17 20.28 6.09
C GLU A 34 -14.14 19.62 5.19
N GLY A 35 -14.40 19.64 3.88
CA GLY A 35 -13.53 19.00 2.88
C GLY A 35 -13.58 17.46 2.89
N GLU A 36 -14.56 16.86 3.55
CA GLU A 36 -14.70 15.40 3.62
C GLU A 36 -15.96 14.90 2.90
N VAL A 37 -15.91 13.63 2.52
CA VAL A 37 -17.06 12.85 2.06
C VAL A 37 -17.31 11.70 3.02
N LEU A 38 -18.58 11.27 3.13
CA LEU A 38 -18.94 10.00 3.80
C LEU A 38 -19.17 8.93 2.75
N ILE A 39 -18.40 7.85 2.83
CA ILE A 39 -18.47 6.71 1.93
C ILE A 39 -19.15 5.56 2.65
N ARG A 40 -20.21 4.99 2.07
CA ARG A 40 -20.72 3.67 2.41
C ARG A 40 -19.74 2.67 1.83
N VAL A 41 -18.97 2.02 2.69
CA VAL A 41 -17.85 1.16 2.31
C VAL A 41 -18.39 -0.17 1.78
N SER A 42 -18.01 -0.51 0.56
CA SER A 42 -18.24 -1.82 -0.03
C SER A 42 -17.11 -2.78 0.34
N HIS A 43 -15.86 -2.35 0.12
CA HIS A 43 -14.67 -3.14 0.40
C HIS A 43 -13.56 -2.29 1.02
N ALA A 44 -12.78 -2.90 1.90
CA ALA A 44 -11.57 -2.34 2.48
C ALA A 44 -10.37 -3.29 2.24
N GLY A 45 -9.19 -2.73 1.98
CA GLY A 45 -7.97 -3.53 1.85
C GLY A 45 -7.30 -3.75 3.20
N VAL A 46 -6.73 -4.95 3.38
CA VAL A 46 -5.89 -5.27 4.54
C VAL A 46 -4.44 -4.93 4.22
N ASN A 47 -3.82 -4.17 5.11
CA ASN A 47 -2.45 -3.68 4.97
C ASN A 47 -1.59 -4.03 6.18
N ARG A 48 -0.27 -4.13 6.00
CA ARG A 48 0.64 -4.42 7.12
C ARG A 48 0.55 -3.37 8.25
N PRO A 49 0.37 -2.07 8.00
CA PRO A 49 0.13 -1.08 9.05
C PRO A 49 -1.10 -1.36 9.92
N ASP A 50 -2.17 -1.98 9.38
CA ASP A 50 -3.34 -2.37 10.17
C ASP A 50 -2.96 -3.44 11.20
N VAL A 51 -2.13 -4.40 10.80
CA VAL A 51 -1.56 -5.41 11.71
C VAL A 51 -0.69 -4.73 12.77
N GLN A 52 0.15 -3.76 12.39
CA GLN A 52 0.98 -3.02 13.33
C GLN A 52 0.14 -2.18 14.31
N GLN A 53 -0.97 -1.59 13.86
CA GLN A 53 -1.92 -0.90 14.73
C GLN A 53 -2.53 -1.88 15.74
N ARG A 54 -2.99 -3.05 15.29
CA ARG A 54 -3.52 -4.09 16.18
C ARG A 54 -2.48 -4.57 17.20
N LEU A 55 -1.20 -4.63 16.82
CA LEU A 55 -0.10 -4.98 17.73
C LEU A 55 0.31 -3.83 18.69
N GLY A 56 -0.30 -2.63 18.55
CA GLY A 56 0.03 -1.45 19.36
C GLY A 56 1.25 -0.66 18.89
N GLY A 57 1.90 -1.09 17.81
CA GLY A 57 3.13 -0.47 17.29
C GLY A 57 2.93 0.67 16.30
N TYR A 58 1.70 0.92 15.83
CA TYR A 58 1.41 1.95 14.82
C TYR A 58 0.08 2.67 15.11
N PRO A 59 0.05 3.56 16.11
CA PRO A 59 -1.16 4.26 16.51
C PRO A 59 -1.68 5.19 15.41
N PRO A 60 -3.01 5.45 15.36
CA PRO A 60 -3.56 6.45 14.45
C PRO A 60 -3.00 7.84 14.78
N PRO A 61 -2.82 8.72 13.76
CA PRO A 61 -2.48 10.11 13.99
C PRO A 61 -3.58 10.83 14.80
N PRO A 62 -3.25 11.92 15.49
CA PRO A 62 -4.26 12.73 16.20
C PRO A 62 -5.42 13.12 15.29
N GLY A 63 -6.65 12.90 15.76
CA GLY A 63 -7.87 13.20 15.01
C GLY A 63 -8.32 12.14 14.00
N ALA A 64 -7.49 11.13 13.71
CA ALA A 64 -7.92 10.01 12.87
C ALA A 64 -8.71 8.95 13.67
N SER A 65 -9.56 8.19 12.98
CA SER A 65 -10.30 7.08 13.58
C SER A 65 -9.37 6.03 14.20
N ASP A 66 -9.76 5.51 15.36
CA ASP A 66 -9.14 4.37 16.03
C ASP A 66 -9.46 3.03 15.36
N ILE A 67 -10.52 2.97 14.57
CA ILE A 67 -10.88 1.81 13.75
C ILE A 67 -9.78 1.59 12.69
N PRO A 68 -9.27 0.35 12.50
CA PRO A 68 -8.30 0.04 11.46
C PRO A 68 -8.83 0.25 10.04
N GLY A 69 -7.95 0.08 9.06
CA GLY A 69 -8.26 0.17 7.63
C GLY A 69 -7.82 1.49 7.02
N LEU A 70 -6.91 1.40 6.04
CA LEU A 70 -6.25 2.56 5.42
C LEU A 70 -6.68 2.80 3.97
N GLU A 71 -7.46 1.92 3.39
CA GLU A 71 -7.99 2.07 2.04
C GLU A 71 -9.39 1.46 1.92
N ILE A 72 -10.23 2.11 1.15
CA ILE A 72 -11.62 1.72 0.95
C ILE A 72 -12.06 2.01 -0.49
N ALA A 73 -13.15 1.35 -0.92
CA ALA A 73 -13.98 1.82 -2.02
C ALA A 73 -15.46 1.59 -1.69
N GLY A 74 -16.29 2.46 -2.21
CA GLY A 74 -17.73 2.44 -1.98
C GLY A 74 -18.45 3.60 -2.64
N THR A 75 -19.66 3.87 -2.17
CA THR A 75 -20.54 4.91 -2.70
C THR A 75 -20.57 6.10 -1.72
N ILE A 76 -20.41 7.30 -2.21
CA ILE A 76 -20.55 8.52 -1.42
C ILE A 76 -22.02 8.71 -1.05
N VAL A 77 -22.31 8.84 0.25
CA VAL A 77 -23.69 8.95 0.77
C VAL A 77 -23.98 10.27 1.45
N ALA A 78 -22.94 11.04 1.80
CA ALA A 78 -23.06 12.40 2.29
C ALA A 78 -21.78 13.20 2.00
N LEU A 79 -21.91 14.52 1.98
CA LEU A 79 -20.84 15.47 1.74
C LEU A 79 -20.76 16.43 2.92
N GLY A 80 -19.54 16.68 3.40
CA GLY A 80 -19.25 17.82 4.26
C GLY A 80 -19.18 19.12 3.47
N PRO A 81 -19.10 20.27 4.13
CA PRO A 81 -18.86 21.54 3.45
C PRO A 81 -17.57 21.49 2.63
N ASN A 82 -17.54 22.13 1.47
CA ASN A 82 -16.36 22.23 0.60
C ASN A 82 -15.74 20.88 0.17
N ALA A 83 -16.55 19.84 -0.04
CA ALA A 83 -16.11 18.51 -0.51
C ALA A 83 -15.71 18.46 -2.00
N GLY A 84 -15.49 19.61 -2.66
CA GLY A 84 -15.10 19.69 -4.07
C GLY A 84 -16.22 19.31 -5.02
N ASP A 85 -15.86 18.62 -6.12
CA ASP A 85 -16.81 18.29 -7.21
C ASP A 85 -17.57 16.97 -6.96
N TRP A 86 -17.32 16.29 -5.85
CA TRP A 86 -17.98 15.03 -5.50
C TRP A 86 -19.48 15.20 -5.28
N LYS A 87 -20.24 14.18 -5.61
CA LYS A 87 -21.70 14.12 -5.45
C LYS A 87 -22.11 12.88 -4.69
N VAL A 88 -23.26 12.96 -4.03
CA VAL A 88 -23.92 11.77 -3.50
C VAL A 88 -24.21 10.82 -4.66
N ASP A 89 -24.05 9.53 -4.41
CA ASP A 89 -24.14 8.40 -5.34
C ASP A 89 -22.91 8.22 -6.26
N ASP A 90 -21.89 9.09 -6.21
CA ASP A 90 -20.61 8.82 -6.88
C ASP A 90 -19.92 7.61 -6.25
N GLU A 91 -19.33 6.76 -7.08
CA GLU A 91 -18.43 5.70 -6.64
C GLU A 91 -17.00 6.22 -6.51
N ALA A 92 -16.39 6.00 -5.35
CA ALA A 92 -15.05 6.46 -5.04
C ALA A 92 -14.22 5.37 -4.34
N CYS A 93 -12.92 5.45 -4.53
CA CYS A 93 -11.93 4.78 -3.70
C CYS A 93 -11.04 5.82 -3.01
N ALA A 94 -10.61 5.54 -1.78
CA ALA A 94 -9.94 6.54 -0.97
C ALA A 94 -8.83 5.95 -0.10
N LEU A 95 -7.73 6.70 0.03
CA LEU A 95 -6.75 6.50 1.07
C LEU A 95 -7.24 7.22 2.33
N VAL A 96 -7.36 6.49 3.44
CA VAL A 96 -7.79 7.03 4.73
C VAL A 96 -6.73 6.81 5.81
N SER A 97 -6.85 7.51 6.93
CA SER A 97 -5.90 7.38 8.04
C SER A 97 -6.42 6.46 9.17
N GLY A 98 -7.50 5.75 8.92
CA GLY A 98 -8.24 4.84 9.78
C GLY A 98 -9.71 4.86 9.41
N GLY A 99 -10.52 3.96 9.99
CA GLY A 99 -11.96 3.91 9.77
C GLY A 99 -12.39 2.95 8.65
N GLY A 100 -11.46 2.39 7.87
CA GLY A 100 -11.80 1.58 6.71
C GLY A 100 -12.50 0.26 7.04
N TYR A 101 -12.30 -0.30 8.22
CA TYR A 101 -12.96 -1.53 8.64
C TYR A 101 -14.33 -1.23 9.28
N ALA A 102 -15.19 -0.56 8.55
CA ALA A 102 -16.54 -0.17 8.96
C ALA A 102 -17.48 -0.10 7.77
N GLU A 103 -18.79 -0.09 8.02
CA GLU A 103 -19.80 0.09 6.97
C GLU A 103 -19.81 1.52 6.38
N TYR A 104 -19.35 2.50 7.15
CA TYR A 104 -19.24 3.90 6.73
C TYR A 104 -17.91 4.49 7.20
N CYS A 105 -17.26 5.26 6.33
CA CYS A 105 -15.99 5.91 6.64
C CYS A 105 -15.96 7.31 6.03
N THR A 106 -15.52 8.31 6.80
CA THR A 106 -15.19 9.64 6.24
C THR A 106 -13.83 9.61 5.55
N ALA A 107 -13.72 10.30 4.45
CA ALA A 107 -12.48 10.45 3.71
C ALA A 107 -12.31 11.92 3.28
N PRO A 108 -11.09 12.50 3.41
CA PRO A 108 -10.81 13.80 2.81
C PRO A 108 -11.04 13.76 1.29
N ALA A 109 -11.90 14.63 0.81
CA ALA A 109 -12.30 14.68 -0.61
C ALA A 109 -11.09 14.74 -1.59
N PRO A 110 -10.00 15.50 -1.29
CA PRO A 110 -8.83 15.54 -2.15
C PRO A 110 -8.01 14.25 -2.20
N GLN A 111 -8.25 13.29 -1.28
CA GLN A 111 -7.61 11.97 -1.26
C GLN A 111 -8.49 10.88 -1.91
N CYS A 112 -9.70 11.23 -2.32
CA CYS A 112 -10.59 10.34 -3.04
C CYS A 112 -10.24 10.34 -4.52
N LEU A 113 -10.34 9.17 -5.14
CA LEU A 113 -10.14 8.94 -6.56
C LEU A 113 -11.40 8.26 -7.14
N PRO A 114 -11.76 8.55 -8.38
CA PRO A 114 -12.86 7.83 -9.02
C PRO A 114 -12.49 6.35 -9.15
N VAL A 115 -13.49 5.47 -9.09
CA VAL A 115 -13.27 4.05 -9.42
C VAL A 115 -12.74 3.97 -10.86
N PRO A 116 -11.62 3.28 -11.12
CA PRO A 116 -11.11 3.14 -12.48
C PRO A 116 -12.15 2.49 -13.39
N LYS A 117 -12.30 2.99 -14.59
CA LYS A 117 -13.30 2.50 -15.53
C LYS A 117 -13.14 1.00 -15.77
N GLY A 118 -14.23 0.26 -15.59
CA GLY A 118 -14.25 -1.20 -15.74
C GLY A 118 -13.87 -1.99 -14.48
N TYR A 119 -13.51 -1.31 -13.39
CA TYR A 119 -13.22 -1.96 -12.11
C TYR A 119 -14.49 -2.15 -11.28
N THR A 120 -14.52 -3.23 -10.50
CA THR A 120 -15.46 -3.38 -9.37
C THR A 120 -14.96 -2.56 -8.19
N LEU A 121 -15.85 -2.28 -7.22
CA LEU A 121 -15.46 -1.62 -5.96
C LEU A 121 -14.40 -2.40 -5.19
N GLU A 122 -14.42 -3.74 -5.25
CA GLU A 122 -13.39 -4.59 -4.66
C GLU A 122 -12.01 -4.35 -5.29
N GLN A 123 -11.95 -4.35 -6.62
CA GLN A 123 -10.72 -4.07 -7.35
C GLN A 123 -10.21 -2.65 -7.08
N ALA A 124 -11.11 -1.67 -7.07
CA ALA A 124 -10.75 -0.29 -6.78
C ALA A 124 -10.18 -0.10 -5.36
N ALA A 125 -10.80 -0.73 -4.34
CA ALA A 125 -10.29 -0.70 -2.98
C ALA A 125 -8.88 -1.32 -2.86
N SER A 126 -8.53 -2.29 -3.70
CA SER A 126 -7.27 -3.04 -3.60
C SER A 126 -6.05 -2.31 -4.17
N VAL A 127 -6.24 -1.24 -4.93
CA VAL A 127 -5.15 -0.54 -5.63
C VAL A 127 -4.78 0.80 -5.01
N VAL A 128 -5.56 1.33 -4.07
CA VAL A 128 -5.38 2.68 -3.55
C VAL A 128 -4.09 2.81 -2.73
N GLU A 129 -3.99 2.11 -1.59
CA GLU A 129 -2.86 2.22 -0.68
C GLU A 129 -1.55 1.86 -1.38
N THR A 130 -1.60 0.79 -2.19
CA THR A 130 -0.43 0.32 -2.92
C THR A 130 0.05 1.32 -3.97
N SER A 131 -0.86 1.94 -4.73
CA SER A 131 -0.51 2.97 -5.71
C SER A 131 0.07 4.21 -5.05
N TYR A 132 -0.55 4.70 -3.98
CA TYR A 132 -0.04 5.84 -3.22
C TYR A 132 1.36 5.57 -2.66
N THR A 133 1.56 4.40 -2.07
CA THR A 133 2.84 4.02 -1.46
C THR A 133 3.93 3.88 -2.52
N VAL A 134 3.63 3.20 -3.64
CA VAL A 134 4.60 3.03 -4.73
C VAL A 134 4.93 4.38 -5.38
N TRP A 135 3.91 5.18 -5.72
CA TRP A 135 4.14 6.49 -6.34
C TRP A 135 5.00 7.40 -5.47
N ALA A 136 4.63 7.53 -4.19
CA ALA A 136 5.35 8.38 -3.25
C ALA A 136 6.80 7.96 -3.02
N ASN A 137 7.12 6.67 -3.10
CA ASN A 137 8.46 6.18 -2.77
C ASN A 137 9.32 5.88 -3.99
N VAL A 138 8.77 5.24 -5.02
CA VAL A 138 9.55 4.85 -6.20
C VAL A 138 9.70 6.03 -7.17
N PHE A 139 8.63 6.80 -7.39
CA PHE A 139 8.64 7.89 -8.39
C PHE A 139 8.93 9.26 -7.78
N MET A 140 8.25 9.68 -6.71
CA MET A 140 8.50 11.00 -6.12
C MET A 140 9.82 11.07 -5.34
N ARG A 141 10.19 10.05 -4.54
CA ARG A 141 11.43 10.03 -3.75
C ARG A 141 12.58 9.32 -4.44
N GLY A 142 12.33 8.16 -5.00
CA GLY A 142 13.30 7.36 -5.72
C GLY A 142 13.64 7.92 -7.09
N HIS A 143 12.79 8.82 -7.62
CA HIS A 143 12.96 9.43 -8.95
C HIS A 143 13.28 8.41 -10.04
N LEU A 144 12.60 7.24 -9.99
CA LEU A 144 12.79 6.18 -10.98
C LEU A 144 12.45 6.71 -12.38
N LYS A 145 13.32 6.45 -13.34
CA LYS A 145 13.19 6.91 -14.75
C LYS A 145 13.12 5.70 -15.69
N ALA A 146 12.59 5.94 -16.87
CA ALA A 146 12.65 4.97 -17.95
C ALA A 146 14.12 4.56 -18.25
N GLY A 147 14.34 3.27 -18.45
CA GLY A 147 15.66 2.68 -18.66
C GLY A 147 16.45 2.37 -17.39
N GLU A 148 16.08 2.91 -16.22
CA GLU A 148 16.68 2.55 -14.93
C GLU A 148 16.19 1.17 -14.45
N THR A 149 16.92 0.61 -13.50
CA THR A 149 16.62 -0.70 -12.88
C THR A 149 16.07 -0.51 -11.47
N LEU A 150 14.87 -1.03 -11.23
CA LEU A 150 14.24 -1.12 -9.91
C LEU A 150 14.42 -2.53 -9.32
N LEU A 151 14.88 -2.61 -8.07
CA LEU A 151 14.79 -3.83 -7.26
C LEU A 151 13.68 -3.67 -6.22
N VAL A 152 12.73 -4.60 -6.19
CA VAL A 152 11.62 -4.63 -5.22
C VAL A 152 11.79 -5.80 -4.26
N HIS A 153 12.02 -5.54 -2.98
CA HIS A 153 11.94 -6.58 -1.97
C HIS A 153 10.48 -6.91 -1.62
N GLY A 154 10.16 -8.20 -1.49
CA GLY A 154 8.79 -8.64 -1.26
C GLY A 154 7.88 -8.47 -2.49
N GLY A 155 8.37 -8.82 -3.67
CA GLY A 155 7.70 -8.63 -4.96
C GLY A 155 6.30 -9.22 -5.07
N SER A 156 5.98 -10.28 -4.32
CA SER A 156 4.66 -10.91 -4.30
C SER A 156 3.66 -10.29 -3.32
N SER A 157 4.06 -9.26 -2.54
CA SER A 157 3.14 -8.51 -1.67
C SER A 157 2.23 -7.58 -2.47
N GLY A 158 1.19 -7.02 -1.85
CA GLY A 158 0.35 -6.01 -2.49
C GLY A 158 1.16 -4.83 -3.03
N ILE A 159 2.11 -4.30 -2.24
CA ILE A 159 3.03 -3.24 -2.68
C ILE A 159 3.93 -3.74 -3.82
N GLY A 160 4.50 -4.94 -3.68
CA GLY A 160 5.44 -5.49 -4.66
C GLY A 160 4.80 -5.72 -6.02
N THR A 161 3.59 -6.30 -6.06
CA THR A 161 2.85 -6.55 -7.31
C THR A 161 2.49 -5.25 -8.03
N MET A 162 2.16 -4.19 -7.28
CA MET A 162 1.90 -2.86 -7.83
C MET A 162 3.21 -2.21 -8.33
N ALA A 163 4.28 -2.27 -7.54
CA ALA A 163 5.57 -1.66 -7.90
C ALA A 163 6.16 -2.27 -9.17
N ILE A 164 6.08 -3.59 -9.34
CA ILE A 164 6.55 -4.29 -10.55
C ILE A 164 5.81 -3.77 -11.78
N GLN A 165 4.47 -3.75 -11.73
CA GLN A 165 3.65 -3.34 -12.86
C GLN A 165 3.83 -1.86 -13.20
N MET A 166 3.81 -0.98 -12.19
CA MET A 166 4.02 0.46 -12.40
C MET A 166 5.39 0.73 -12.99
N ALA A 167 6.47 0.19 -12.40
CA ALA A 167 7.81 0.44 -12.92
C ALA A 167 7.99 -0.05 -14.36
N LYS A 168 7.45 -1.23 -14.69
CA LYS A 168 7.42 -1.75 -16.07
C LYS A 168 6.67 -0.81 -17.01
N ALA A 169 5.46 -0.37 -16.62
CA ALA A 169 4.64 0.52 -17.44
C ALA A 169 5.33 1.89 -17.70
N PHE A 170 6.16 2.35 -16.77
CA PHE A 170 6.98 3.55 -16.93
C PHE A 170 8.37 3.30 -17.57
N GLY A 171 8.59 2.11 -18.13
CA GLY A 171 9.76 1.80 -18.94
C GLY A 171 11.03 1.45 -18.16
N ALA A 172 10.93 1.11 -16.88
CA ALA A 172 12.04 0.63 -16.08
C ALA A 172 12.23 -0.89 -16.20
N ARG A 173 13.46 -1.36 -16.01
CA ARG A 173 13.76 -2.77 -15.78
C ARG A 173 13.42 -3.12 -14.33
N VAL A 174 12.83 -4.29 -14.10
CA VAL A 174 12.39 -4.65 -12.74
C VAL A 174 12.95 -5.99 -12.32
N PHE A 175 13.57 -6.00 -11.15
CA PHE A 175 13.94 -7.20 -10.41
C PHE A 175 13.15 -7.27 -9.11
N ALA A 176 12.82 -8.47 -8.66
CA ALA A 176 12.07 -8.64 -7.42
C ALA A 176 12.68 -9.75 -6.56
N THR A 177 12.46 -9.70 -5.25
CA THR A 177 12.76 -10.83 -4.37
C THR A 177 11.46 -11.43 -3.84
N ALA A 178 11.39 -12.75 -3.79
CA ALA A 178 10.25 -13.48 -3.23
C ALA A 178 10.72 -14.75 -2.52
N GLY A 179 9.84 -15.40 -1.75
CA GLY A 179 10.23 -16.50 -0.85
C GLY A 179 9.85 -17.90 -1.34
N SER A 180 9.45 -18.07 -2.60
CA SER A 180 9.20 -19.37 -3.23
C SER A 180 9.22 -19.25 -4.75
N ALA A 181 9.45 -20.37 -5.45
CA ALA A 181 9.39 -20.40 -6.91
C ALA A 181 8.04 -19.94 -7.48
N GLU A 182 6.92 -20.34 -6.86
CA GLU A 182 5.57 -19.87 -7.23
C GLU A 182 5.46 -18.35 -7.17
N LYS A 183 5.92 -17.74 -6.08
CA LYS A 183 5.90 -16.29 -5.90
C LYS A 183 6.82 -15.56 -6.87
N CYS A 184 8.00 -16.14 -7.17
CA CYS A 184 8.90 -15.60 -8.19
C CYS A 184 8.23 -15.61 -9.56
N LYS A 185 7.60 -16.72 -9.93
CA LYS A 185 6.88 -16.80 -11.20
C LYS A 185 5.80 -15.73 -11.34
N VAL A 186 5.00 -15.48 -10.29
CA VAL A 186 4.00 -14.42 -10.34
C VAL A 186 4.65 -13.04 -10.53
N CYS A 187 5.78 -12.76 -9.88
CA CYS A 187 6.50 -11.49 -10.08
C CYS A 187 6.95 -11.33 -11.54
N GLU A 188 7.44 -12.41 -12.17
CA GLU A 188 7.86 -12.40 -13.58
C GLU A 188 6.67 -12.27 -14.53
N ASP A 189 5.56 -12.96 -14.26
CA ASP A 189 4.32 -12.84 -15.03
C ASP A 189 3.73 -11.41 -14.98
N LEU A 190 3.96 -10.68 -13.87
CA LEU A 190 3.58 -9.27 -13.72
C LEU A 190 4.57 -8.30 -14.38
N GLY A 191 5.73 -8.79 -14.80
CA GLY A 191 6.67 -8.02 -15.60
C GLY A 191 8.04 -7.77 -15.01
N ALA A 192 8.39 -8.44 -13.91
CA ALA A 192 9.78 -8.48 -13.48
C ALA A 192 10.63 -9.24 -14.51
N GLU A 193 11.79 -8.72 -14.85
CA GLU A 193 12.75 -9.38 -15.74
C GLU A 193 13.27 -10.68 -15.09
N ARG A 194 13.47 -10.63 -13.76
CA ARG A 194 13.81 -11.78 -12.93
C ARG A 194 13.29 -11.59 -11.52
N ALA A 195 12.74 -12.66 -10.95
CA ALA A 195 12.43 -12.74 -9.53
C ALA A 195 13.38 -13.70 -8.83
N ILE A 196 13.96 -13.27 -7.73
CA ILE A 196 15.03 -13.97 -7.01
C ILE A 196 14.42 -14.63 -5.78
N ASN A 197 14.51 -15.97 -5.71
CA ASN A 197 14.12 -16.69 -4.51
C ASN A 197 15.19 -16.48 -3.42
N TYR A 198 14.96 -15.53 -2.51
CA TYR A 198 15.93 -15.18 -1.46
C TYR A 198 16.27 -16.32 -0.48
N ARG A 199 15.56 -17.44 -0.55
CA ARG A 199 15.86 -18.66 0.25
C ARG A 199 16.89 -19.56 -0.40
N GLU A 200 17.09 -19.42 -1.70
CA GLU A 200 17.93 -20.28 -2.53
C GLU A 200 19.08 -19.51 -3.18
N GLU A 201 18.90 -18.19 -3.41
CA GLU A 201 19.83 -17.35 -4.14
C GLU A 201 20.25 -16.11 -3.33
N ASP A 202 21.49 -15.67 -3.54
CA ASP A 202 21.95 -14.37 -3.04
C ASP A 202 21.58 -13.26 -4.02
N PHE A 203 20.58 -12.45 -3.63
CA PHE A 203 20.14 -11.34 -4.47
C PHE A 203 21.24 -10.31 -4.78
N VAL A 204 22.27 -10.19 -3.91
CA VAL A 204 23.41 -9.30 -4.15
C VAL A 204 24.25 -9.79 -5.33
N ALA A 205 24.52 -11.08 -5.40
CA ALA A 205 25.26 -11.69 -6.51
C ALA A 205 24.48 -11.52 -7.81
N VAL A 206 23.20 -11.91 -7.80
CA VAL A 206 22.31 -11.77 -8.98
C VAL A 206 22.25 -10.32 -9.47
N MET A 207 22.04 -9.37 -8.59
CA MET A 207 21.96 -7.95 -8.99
C MET A 207 23.29 -7.40 -9.53
N LYS A 208 24.44 -7.85 -9.00
CA LYS A 208 25.75 -7.46 -9.54
C LYS A 208 25.95 -7.96 -10.98
N GLU A 209 25.54 -9.19 -11.26
CA GLU A 209 25.60 -9.77 -12.62
C GLU A 209 24.62 -9.05 -13.58
N ALA A 210 23.44 -8.65 -13.09
CA ALA A 210 22.43 -7.98 -13.88
C ALA A 210 22.69 -6.48 -14.12
N GLY A 211 23.77 -5.92 -13.57
CA GLY A 211 24.14 -4.50 -13.74
C GLY A 211 23.69 -3.59 -12.59
N ARG A 212 23.31 -4.15 -11.45
CA ARG A 212 22.89 -3.44 -10.25
C ARG A 212 21.53 -2.71 -10.41
N ALA A 213 21.06 -2.09 -9.32
CA ALA A 213 19.84 -1.32 -9.29
C ALA A 213 20.13 0.19 -9.19
N ASP A 214 19.26 0.98 -9.79
CA ASP A 214 19.27 2.44 -9.63
C ASP A 214 18.36 2.87 -8.48
N VAL A 215 17.24 2.15 -8.30
CA VAL A 215 16.31 2.33 -7.18
C VAL A 215 16.05 0.99 -6.51
N ILE A 216 16.01 0.98 -5.18
CA ILE A 216 15.57 -0.17 -4.40
C ILE A 216 14.39 0.23 -3.53
N LEU A 217 13.28 -0.51 -3.62
CA LEU A 217 12.15 -0.41 -2.71
C LEU A 217 12.26 -1.51 -1.66
N ASP A 218 12.50 -1.11 -0.41
CA ASP A 218 12.73 -2.05 0.69
C ASP A 218 11.64 -1.94 1.77
N MET A 219 11.06 -3.08 2.10
CA MET A 219 10.14 -3.28 3.22
C MET A 219 10.68 -4.28 4.26
N VAL A 220 11.89 -4.80 4.04
CA VAL A 220 12.51 -5.82 4.90
C VAL A 220 13.35 -5.15 6.00
N GLY A 221 14.27 -4.27 5.63
CA GLY A 221 15.15 -3.58 6.57
C GLY A 221 16.20 -4.49 7.21
N GLY A 222 16.69 -4.09 8.39
CA GLY A 222 17.67 -4.86 9.14
C GLY A 222 18.93 -5.18 8.33
N PRO A 223 19.33 -6.46 8.24
CA PRO A 223 20.54 -6.86 7.52
C PRO A 223 20.48 -6.62 6.01
N TYR A 224 19.28 -6.38 5.45
CA TYR A 224 19.12 -6.04 4.02
C TYR A 224 19.68 -4.65 3.69
N ILE A 225 19.68 -3.71 4.64
CA ILE A 225 20.12 -2.33 4.39
C ILE A 225 21.55 -2.29 3.85
N GLN A 226 22.51 -2.96 4.50
CA GLN A 226 23.89 -3.00 4.01
C GLN A 226 24.01 -3.74 2.67
N ARG A 227 23.28 -4.85 2.50
CA ARG A 227 23.28 -5.64 1.27
C ARG A 227 22.68 -4.85 0.10
N ASN A 228 21.68 -4.00 0.36
CA ASN A 228 21.09 -3.09 -0.62
C ASN A 228 22.13 -2.11 -1.18
N LEU A 229 22.97 -1.53 -0.32
CA LEU A 229 24.07 -0.67 -0.78
C LEU A 229 25.05 -1.41 -1.69
N ASP A 230 25.19 -2.72 -1.52
CA ASP A 230 26.04 -3.56 -2.38
C ASP A 230 25.42 -3.82 -3.76
N CYS A 231 24.12 -3.57 -3.93
CA CYS A 231 23.38 -3.75 -5.17
C CYS A 231 23.14 -2.44 -5.93
N LEU A 232 23.39 -1.28 -5.33
CA LEU A 232 23.12 0.00 -5.96
C LEU A 232 24.21 0.44 -6.93
N ASN A 233 23.81 1.08 -8.00
CA ASN A 233 24.64 1.84 -8.91
C ASN A 233 25.13 3.16 -8.29
N VAL A 234 26.01 3.86 -8.98
CA VAL A 234 26.36 5.24 -8.65
C VAL A 234 25.10 6.12 -8.72
N GLU A 235 24.93 7.02 -7.74
CA GLU A 235 23.73 7.84 -7.54
C GLU A 235 22.45 7.00 -7.21
N GLY A 236 22.63 5.75 -6.81
CA GLY A 236 21.53 4.85 -6.48
C GLY A 236 20.73 5.32 -5.25
N ARG A 237 19.44 4.95 -5.23
CA ARG A 237 18.48 5.39 -4.19
C ARG A 237 17.85 4.18 -3.52
N LEU A 238 17.96 4.11 -2.18
CA LEU A 238 17.27 3.13 -1.34
C LEU A 238 16.07 3.80 -0.68
N CYS A 239 14.85 3.32 -0.98
CA CYS A 239 13.60 3.79 -0.42
C CYS A 239 13.08 2.77 0.60
N GLN A 240 13.24 3.08 1.90
CA GLN A 240 12.75 2.25 3.00
C GLN A 240 11.31 2.62 3.33
N ILE A 241 10.39 1.64 3.28
CA ILE A 241 8.96 1.87 3.52
C ILE A 241 8.38 1.11 4.71
N ALA A 242 9.07 0.06 5.18
CA ALA A 242 8.66 -0.74 6.32
C ALA A 242 9.85 -1.53 6.87
N PHE A 243 9.65 -2.19 8.02
CA PHE A 243 10.63 -3.05 8.65
C PHE A 243 9.97 -4.38 9.02
N LEU A 244 10.16 -5.42 8.18
CA LEU A 244 9.80 -6.81 8.51
C LEU A 244 10.84 -7.48 9.41
N GLN A 245 12.08 -6.97 9.38
CA GLN A 245 13.18 -7.28 10.27
C GLN A 245 13.42 -6.10 11.24
N PRO A 246 14.15 -6.28 12.32
CA PRO A 246 14.45 -5.16 13.24
C PRO A 246 15.03 -3.95 12.51
N PRO A 247 14.66 -2.71 12.89
CA PRO A 247 15.14 -1.49 12.22
C PRO A 247 16.59 -1.11 12.57
N VAL A 248 17.28 -1.97 13.30
CA VAL A 248 18.64 -1.73 13.79
C VAL A 248 19.64 -2.51 12.95
N VAL A 249 20.72 -1.86 12.55
CA VAL A 249 21.87 -2.47 11.89
C VAL A 249 23.09 -2.32 12.80
N GLU A 250 23.59 -3.44 13.32
CA GLU A 250 24.72 -3.41 14.29
C GLU A 250 26.04 -2.92 13.67
N LYS A 251 26.27 -3.24 12.38
CA LYS A 251 27.47 -2.83 11.65
C LYS A 251 27.05 -2.27 10.29
N PHE A 252 27.25 -0.98 10.10
CA PHE A 252 26.95 -0.28 8.86
C PHE A 252 28.21 0.37 8.30
N ASN A 253 28.57 0.03 7.05
CA ASN A 253 29.70 0.59 6.36
C ASN A 253 29.28 1.73 5.43
N PHE A 254 29.57 2.96 5.82
CA PHE A 254 29.20 4.17 5.07
C PHE A 254 30.05 4.41 3.81
N LEU A 255 31.15 3.66 3.60
CA LEU A 255 32.08 3.92 2.48
C LEU A 255 31.38 3.95 1.13
N LYS A 256 30.47 3.00 0.89
CA LYS A 256 29.71 2.95 -0.39
C LYS A 256 28.75 4.12 -0.55
N MET A 257 28.12 4.56 0.54
CA MET A 257 27.28 5.73 0.51
C MET A 257 28.04 6.96 0.03
N LEU A 258 29.28 7.14 0.52
CA LEU A 258 30.17 8.22 0.09
C LEU A 258 30.65 8.03 -1.34
N THR A 259 31.25 6.86 -1.65
CA THR A 259 31.98 6.63 -2.91
C THR A 259 31.05 6.49 -4.13
N LEU A 260 29.82 6.01 -3.93
CA LEU A 260 28.78 5.88 -4.95
C LEU A 260 27.75 7.01 -4.88
N ARG A 261 27.88 7.97 -3.97
CA ARG A 261 26.94 9.10 -3.77
C ARG A 261 25.49 8.65 -3.61
N LEU A 262 25.28 7.61 -2.76
CA LEU A 262 23.98 6.99 -2.58
C LEU A 262 23.02 7.86 -1.76
N THR A 263 21.74 7.78 -2.07
CA THR A 263 20.66 8.35 -1.27
C THR A 263 19.93 7.25 -0.51
N LEU A 264 19.89 7.36 0.81
CA LEU A 264 19.05 6.53 1.67
C LEU A 264 17.89 7.40 2.16
N THR A 265 16.68 7.00 1.83
CA THR A 265 15.49 7.73 2.21
C THR A 265 14.41 6.78 2.72
N GLY A 266 13.45 7.30 3.46
CA GLY A 266 12.32 6.54 3.94
C GLY A 266 11.10 7.41 4.10
N SER A 267 9.92 6.79 4.16
CA SER A 267 8.70 7.53 4.43
C SER A 267 7.64 6.67 5.11
N THR A 268 6.77 7.37 5.83
CA THR A 268 5.46 6.87 6.22
C THR A 268 4.40 7.68 5.48
N LEU A 269 3.30 7.07 5.09
CA LEU A 269 2.24 7.73 4.34
C LEU A 269 1.12 8.23 5.26
N ARG A 270 0.75 7.44 6.28
CA ARG A 270 -0.39 7.70 7.16
C ARG A 270 -0.38 9.08 7.82
N PRO A 271 0.75 9.57 8.42
CA PRO A 271 0.79 10.87 9.12
C PRO A 271 0.97 12.08 8.19
N ARG A 272 1.05 11.89 6.86
CA ARG A 272 1.13 13.03 5.92
C ARG A 272 -0.15 13.85 5.95
N THR A 273 -0.02 15.16 5.70
CA THR A 273 -1.18 16.05 5.62
C THR A 273 -2.10 15.72 4.45
N VAL A 274 -3.32 16.24 4.48
CA VAL A 274 -4.29 16.07 3.38
C VAL A 274 -3.70 16.61 2.07
N GLU A 275 -3.05 17.77 2.09
CA GLU A 275 -2.44 18.41 0.91
C GLU A 275 -1.34 17.53 0.29
N GLN A 276 -0.47 16.94 1.13
CA GLN A 276 0.60 16.04 0.67
C GLN A 276 0.04 14.77 0.03
N LYS A 277 -1.04 14.22 0.58
CA LYS A 277 -1.72 13.05 -0.01
C LYS A 277 -2.51 13.43 -1.25
N ALA A 278 -3.11 14.63 -1.29
CA ALA A 278 -3.80 15.16 -2.46
C ALA A 278 -2.87 15.37 -3.66
N GLU A 279 -1.61 15.76 -3.41
CA GLU A 279 -0.58 15.83 -4.47
C GLU A 279 -0.38 14.45 -5.11
N ILE A 280 -0.20 13.42 -4.29
CA ILE A 280 -0.08 12.04 -4.77
C ILE A 280 -1.34 11.61 -5.53
N ALA A 281 -2.53 11.93 -5.02
CA ALA A 281 -3.79 11.59 -5.67
C ALA A 281 -3.91 12.20 -7.07
N ARG A 282 -3.52 13.47 -7.24
CA ARG A 282 -3.52 14.14 -8.55
C ARG A 282 -2.57 13.45 -9.53
N ASP A 283 -1.38 13.11 -9.08
CA ASP A 283 -0.40 12.41 -9.92
C ASP A 283 -0.89 11.01 -10.31
N LEU A 284 -1.44 10.26 -9.36
CA LEU A 284 -2.02 8.94 -9.62
C LEU A 284 -3.15 9.03 -10.64
N ARG A 285 -4.05 10.01 -10.50
CA ARG A 285 -5.15 10.23 -11.44
C ARG A 285 -4.65 10.54 -12.84
N ALA A 286 -3.57 11.33 -12.94
CA ALA A 286 -3.00 11.73 -14.22
C ALA A 286 -2.19 10.63 -14.91
N HIS A 287 -1.44 9.85 -14.15
CA HIS A 287 -0.41 8.98 -14.71
C HIS A 287 -0.66 7.47 -14.51
N VAL A 288 -1.37 7.07 -13.45
CA VAL A 288 -1.57 5.66 -13.11
C VAL A 288 -2.98 5.17 -13.43
N TRP A 289 -4.01 6.00 -13.20
CA TRP A 289 -5.40 5.64 -13.48
C TRP A 289 -5.63 5.22 -14.95
N PRO A 290 -5.09 5.94 -15.95
CA PRO A 290 -5.19 5.48 -17.34
C PRO A 290 -4.60 4.10 -17.59
N LEU A 291 -3.52 3.71 -16.88
CA LEU A 291 -2.88 2.40 -16.98
C LEU A 291 -3.68 1.28 -16.28
N LEU A 292 -4.47 1.63 -15.28
CA LEU A 292 -5.44 0.71 -14.67
C LEU A 292 -6.63 0.48 -15.63
N GLU A 293 -7.12 1.54 -16.26
CA GLU A 293 -8.28 1.51 -17.15
C GLU A 293 -8.00 0.78 -18.48
N ASP A 294 -6.78 0.88 -19.02
CA ASP A 294 -6.37 0.16 -20.24
C ASP A 294 -5.87 -1.27 -19.96
N GLY A 295 -5.76 -1.65 -18.68
CA GLY A 295 -5.35 -2.98 -18.26
C GLY A 295 -3.83 -3.25 -18.29
N SER A 296 -3.01 -2.22 -18.49
CA SER A 296 -1.54 -2.31 -18.37
C SER A 296 -1.10 -2.62 -16.95
N ILE A 297 -1.87 -2.13 -15.97
CA ILE A 297 -1.74 -2.46 -14.54
C ILE A 297 -3.04 -3.11 -14.09
N LYS A 298 -2.93 -4.22 -13.35
CA LYS A 298 -4.09 -4.99 -12.87
C LYS A 298 -4.04 -5.22 -11.37
N PRO A 299 -5.19 -5.22 -10.67
CA PRO A 299 -5.27 -5.61 -9.28
C PRO A 299 -4.92 -7.10 -9.13
N VAL A 300 -4.11 -7.43 -8.14
CA VAL A 300 -3.77 -8.81 -7.77
C VAL A 300 -4.48 -9.12 -6.46
N LEU A 301 -5.65 -9.74 -6.55
CA LEU A 301 -6.48 -10.13 -5.41
C LEU A 301 -6.21 -11.58 -5.02
N PHE A 302 -5.97 -11.83 -3.75
CA PHE A 302 -5.75 -13.18 -3.22
C PHE A 302 -7.00 -13.77 -2.62
N LYS A 303 -7.62 -13.06 -1.66
CA LYS A 303 -8.81 -13.53 -0.96
C LYS A 303 -9.57 -12.38 -0.32
N THR A 304 -10.90 -12.48 -0.38
CA THR A 304 -11.83 -11.58 0.31
C THR A 304 -12.51 -12.31 1.46
N PHE A 305 -12.56 -11.65 2.60
CA PHE A 305 -13.24 -12.12 3.80
C PHE A 305 -14.45 -11.22 4.08
N PRO A 306 -15.53 -11.74 4.68
CA PRO A 306 -16.50 -10.88 5.35
C PRO A 306 -15.78 -9.98 6.39
N MET A 307 -16.22 -8.75 6.58
CA MET A 307 -15.61 -7.82 7.55
C MET A 307 -15.55 -8.41 8.96
N ALA A 308 -16.57 -9.16 9.36
CA ALA A 308 -16.61 -9.85 10.66
C ALA A 308 -15.47 -10.87 10.85
N GLU A 309 -14.83 -11.33 9.76
CA GLU A 309 -13.68 -12.24 9.76
C GLU A 309 -12.33 -11.52 9.67
N ALA A 310 -12.25 -10.24 10.00
CA ALA A 310 -11.03 -9.44 9.95
C ALA A 310 -9.85 -10.10 10.71
N ALA A 311 -10.12 -10.81 11.81
CA ALA A 311 -9.11 -11.59 12.53
C ALA A 311 -8.45 -12.66 11.65
N ALA A 312 -9.24 -13.41 10.87
CA ALA A 312 -8.72 -14.42 9.94
C ALA A 312 -7.95 -13.79 8.78
N ALA A 313 -8.39 -12.63 8.28
CA ALA A 313 -7.68 -11.87 7.26
C ALA A 313 -6.31 -11.38 7.77
N HIS A 314 -6.22 -10.89 9.01
CA HIS A 314 -4.95 -10.50 9.64
C HIS A 314 -4.03 -11.72 9.87
N ALA A 315 -4.55 -12.85 10.35
CA ALA A 315 -3.77 -14.08 10.48
C ALA A 315 -3.17 -14.54 9.15
N LEU A 316 -3.94 -14.44 8.05
CA LEU A 316 -3.45 -14.72 6.71
C LEU A 316 -2.35 -13.74 6.30
N MET A 317 -2.49 -12.45 6.57
CA MET A 317 -1.47 -11.42 6.29
C MET A 317 -0.15 -11.75 7.02
N GLU A 318 -0.22 -12.13 8.29
CA GLU A 318 0.94 -12.46 9.12
C GLU A 318 1.62 -13.75 8.66
N SER A 319 0.88 -14.72 8.14
CA SER A 319 1.45 -15.97 7.61
C SER A 319 2.32 -15.77 6.37
N SER A 320 2.22 -14.61 5.72
CA SER A 320 2.91 -14.30 4.46
C SER A 320 2.68 -15.33 3.33
N LYS A 321 1.59 -16.12 3.36
CA LYS A 321 1.26 -17.10 2.31
C LYS A 321 0.57 -16.48 1.10
N HIS A 322 -0.07 -15.33 1.27
CA HIS A 322 -0.80 -14.63 0.20
C HIS A 322 0.13 -14.07 -0.88
N ILE A 323 -0.46 -13.82 -2.04
CA ILE A 323 0.13 -13.08 -3.17
C ILE A 323 -0.83 -11.93 -3.51
N GLY A 324 -0.33 -10.68 -3.55
CA GLY A 324 -1.17 -9.51 -3.77
C GLY A 324 -1.97 -9.12 -2.53
N LYS A 325 -3.24 -8.75 -2.72
CA LYS A 325 -4.09 -8.11 -1.71
C LYS A 325 -5.08 -9.08 -1.05
N ILE A 326 -5.26 -8.87 0.24
CA ILE A 326 -6.35 -9.44 1.04
C ILE A 326 -7.38 -8.34 1.26
N MET A 327 -8.68 -8.67 1.09
CA MET A 327 -9.76 -7.70 1.14
C MET A 327 -10.76 -8.08 2.25
N LEU A 328 -11.46 -7.08 2.75
CA LEU A 328 -12.66 -7.22 3.58
C LEU A 328 -13.86 -6.70 2.81
N LYS A 329 -14.93 -7.46 2.78
CA LYS A 329 -16.25 -7.04 2.29
C LYS A 329 -17.04 -6.45 3.46
N CYS A 330 -17.40 -5.18 3.37
CA CYS A 330 -18.00 -4.42 4.47
C CYS A 330 -19.53 -4.34 4.41
N GLY A 331 -20.15 -4.54 3.26
CA GLY A 331 -21.62 -4.48 3.11
C GLY A 331 -22.16 -5.46 2.07
#